data_b45f6832e0a09284be58b0afab52bdb2
#
_entry.id   b45f6832e0a09284be58b0afab52bdb2
#
_cell.length_a   1.000
_cell.length_b   1.000
_cell.length_c   1.000
_cell.angle_alpha   90.00
_cell.angle_beta   90.00
_cell.angle_gamma   90.00
#
_symmetry.space_group_name_H-M   'P 1'
#
loop_
_entity.id
_entity.type
_entity.pdbx_description
1 polymer ?
#
loop_
_entity_poly.entity_id
_entity_poly.type
_entity_poly.pdbx_seq_one_letter_code
_entity_poly.pdbx_strand_id
1 'polypeptide(L)'
;MALWRDTRVDTQPLLAPLSLDLGATEELALLERRCTVERVGFRLAVNDLAPPGRRVAVISVPSARGTTFGVSDIRELITLLDDDAAHDTPLPKLPKLHTLFASKACRAAVMIGTPLIKTKMTQLLDHLATLLQPWNCPHGRPTTRHLAHVPSLFALQSPTA
;
A
#
# COMPACT_ATOMS: atom_id res chain seq x y z
N MET A 1 -0.17 -1.93 8.78
CA MET A 1 -1.11 -2.00 7.63
C MET A 1 -2.37 -1.13 7.78
N ALA A 2 -2.60 -0.42 8.87
CA ALA A 2 -3.72 0.51 9.00
C ALA A 2 -3.65 1.71 8.03
N LEU A 3 -2.48 2.15 7.64
CA LEU A 3 -2.26 3.29 6.73
C LEU A 3 -2.92 3.14 5.34
N TRP A 4 -3.18 1.92 4.87
CA TRP A 4 -3.83 1.66 3.59
C TRP A 4 -5.34 1.94 3.58
N ARG A 5 -5.98 1.87 4.76
CA ARG A 5 -7.45 2.01 4.85
C ARG A 5 -7.90 3.46 4.78
N ASP A 6 -7.07 4.40 5.31
CA ASP A 6 -7.45 5.81 5.46
C ASP A 6 -6.60 6.78 4.63
N THR A 7 -5.56 6.30 3.94
CA THR A 7 -4.69 7.19 3.15
C THR A 7 -5.32 7.47 1.79
N ARG A 8 -5.82 8.67 1.59
CA ARG A 8 -6.12 9.18 0.25
C ARG A 8 -4.82 9.25 -0.54
N VAL A 9 -4.84 8.63 -1.72
CA VAL A 9 -3.78 8.78 -2.71
C VAL A 9 -4.01 10.09 -3.44
N ASP A 10 -3.02 10.98 -3.41
CA ASP A 10 -3.08 12.20 -4.20
C ASP A 10 -3.16 11.82 -5.68
N THR A 11 -3.97 12.53 -6.44
CA THR A 11 -4.19 12.23 -7.86
C THR A 11 -3.76 13.41 -8.71
N GLN A 12 -3.18 13.12 -9.87
CA GLN A 12 -2.81 14.12 -10.87
C GLN A 12 -3.71 13.97 -12.10
N PRO A 13 -4.46 15.03 -12.47
CA PRO A 13 -5.23 15.00 -13.70
C PRO A 13 -4.31 14.95 -14.92
N LEU A 14 -4.72 14.22 -15.94
CA LEU A 14 -4.05 14.16 -17.21
C LEU A 14 -4.50 15.33 -18.10
N LEU A 15 -3.59 15.85 -18.93
CA LEU A 15 -3.90 16.92 -19.89
C LEU A 15 -4.93 16.48 -20.93
N ALA A 16 -4.91 15.21 -21.29
CA ALA A 16 -5.90 14.59 -22.15
C ALA A 16 -6.28 13.21 -21.58
N PRO A 17 -7.54 12.77 -21.75
CA PRO A 17 -7.95 11.43 -21.38
C PRO A 17 -7.09 10.38 -22.08
N LEU A 18 -6.58 9.44 -21.34
CA LEU A 18 -5.81 8.32 -21.86
C LEU A 18 -6.78 7.19 -22.22
N SER A 19 -7.00 6.98 -23.50
CA SER A 19 -7.83 5.89 -24.01
C SER A 19 -7.15 4.55 -23.72
N LEU A 20 -7.94 3.61 -23.20
CA LEU A 20 -7.50 2.24 -22.96
C LEU A 20 -8.12 1.36 -24.05
N ASP A 21 -7.24 0.70 -24.82
CA ASP A 21 -7.68 -0.38 -25.71
C ASP A 21 -7.70 -1.68 -24.90
N LEU A 22 -8.86 -2.03 -24.37
CA LEU A 22 -9.07 -3.15 -23.45
C LEU A 22 -9.84 -4.28 -24.15
N GLY A 23 -9.65 -5.50 -23.68
CA GLY A 23 -10.58 -6.58 -23.96
C GLY A 23 -11.94 -6.32 -23.29
N ALA A 24 -13.01 -6.93 -23.81
CA ALA A 24 -14.34 -6.76 -23.27
C ALA A 24 -14.44 -7.19 -21.77
N THR A 25 -13.71 -8.24 -21.41
CA THR A 25 -13.61 -8.74 -20.02
C THR A 25 -12.85 -7.77 -19.12
N GLU A 26 -11.75 -7.21 -19.59
CA GLU A 26 -10.96 -6.21 -18.86
C GLU A 26 -11.76 -4.91 -18.62
N GLU A 27 -12.51 -4.46 -19.63
CA GLU A 27 -13.38 -3.30 -19.53
C GLU A 27 -14.46 -3.52 -18.48
N LEU A 28 -15.11 -4.69 -18.49
CA LEU A 28 -16.13 -5.05 -17.52
C LEU A 28 -15.55 -5.09 -16.10
N ALA A 29 -14.41 -5.74 -15.91
CA ALA A 29 -13.74 -5.82 -14.62
C ALA A 29 -13.41 -4.44 -14.04
N LEU A 30 -12.94 -3.49 -14.88
CA LEU A 30 -12.70 -2.11 -14.47
C LEU A 30 -13.98 -1.38 -14.06
N LEU A 31 -15.08 -1.59 -14.78
CA LEU A 31 -16.36 -0.95 -14.48
C LEU A 31 -16.97 -1.48 -13.19
N GLU A 32 -16.97 -2.79 -13.00
CA GLU A 32 -17.48 -3.44 -11.79
C GLU A 32 -16.69 -3.03 -10.54
N ARG A 33 -15.38 -2.88 -10.69
CA ARG A 33 -14.47 -2.54 -9.58
C ARG A 33 -14.04 -1.06 -9.56
N ARG A 34 -14.81 -0.21 -10.19
CA ARG A 34 -14.53 1.24 -10.29
C ARG A 34 -14.19 1.87 -8.95
N CYS A 35 -14.95 1.58 -7.90
CA CYS A 35 -14.68 2.12 -6.56
C CYS A 35 -13.28 1.74 -6.05
N THR A 36 -12.83 0.52 -6.30
CA THR A 36 -11.49 0.05 -5.91
C THR A 36 -10.41 0.77 -6.72
N VAL A 37 -10.60 0.91 -8.03
CA VAL A 37 -9.71 1.65 -8.92
C VAL A 37 -9.57 3.11 -8.50
N GLU A 38 -10.67 3.74 -8.12
CA GLU A 38 -10.67 5.13 -7.64
C GLU A 38 -10.00 5.27 -6.27
N ARG A 39 -10.10 4.27 -5.38
CA ARG A 39 -9.38 4.23 -4.11
C ARG A 39 -7.87 4.09 -4.30
N VAL A 40 -7.43 3.40 -5.34
CA VAL A 40 -6.02 3.27 -5.75
C VAL A 40 -5.47 4.60 -6.29
N GLY A 41 -6.36 5.53 -6.69
CA GLY A 41 -6.00 6.88 -7.13
C GLY A 41 -6.13 7.10 -8.63
N PHE A 42 -6.65 6.14 -9.38
CA PHE A 42 -7.03 6.38 -10.78
C PHE A 42 -8.44 6.98 -10.85
N ARG A 43 -8.68 7.83 -11.85
CA ARG A 43 -10.02 8.33 -12.17
C ARG A 43 -10.36 7.92 -13.59
N LEU A 44 -11.56 7.36 -13.74
CA LEU A 44 -12.06 6.85 -15.00
C LEU A 44 -13.18 7.73 -15.54
N ALA A 45 -13.13 8.04 -16.82
CA ALA A 45 -14.25 8.54 -17.58
C ALA A 45 -14.84 7.37 -18.39
N VAL A 46 -16.18 7.29 -18.41
CA VAL A 46 -16.91 6.26 -19.15
C VAL A 46 -17.71 6.93 -20.25
N ASN A 47 -17.57 6.43 -21.48
CA ASN A 47 -18.34 6.86 -22.63
C ASN A 47 -19.14 5.68 -23.17
N ASP A 48 -20.41 5.61 -22.82
CA ASP A 48 -21.31 4.51 -23.19
C ASP A 48 -21.61 4.46 -24.71
N LEU A 49 -21.34 5.54 -25.44
CA LEU A 49 -21.52 5.60 -26.88
C LEU A 49 -20.32 5.04 -27.65
N ALA A 50 -19.20 4.83 -27.01
CA ALA A 50 -18.01 4.25 -27.64
C ALA A 50 -18.17 2.72 -27.83
N PRO A 51 -17.49 2.14 -28.81
CA PRO A 51 -17.52 0.69 -29.02
C PRO A 51 -16.90 -0.04 -27.82
N PRO A 52 -17.30 -1.30 -27.56
CA PRO A 52 -16.70 -2.14 -26.54
C PRO A 52 -15.18 -2.15 -26.62
N GLY A 53 -14.51 -2.09 -25.47
CA GLY A 53 -13.05 -2.00 -25.36
C GLY A 53 -12.48 -0.58 -25.42
N ARG A 54 -13.30 0.43 -25.75
CA ARG A 54 -12.92 1.86 -25.81
C ARG A 54 -13.82 2.77 -24.99
N ARG A 55 -14.69 2.21 -24.18
CA ARG A 55 -15.63 2.99 -23.35
C ARG A 55 -14.94 3.66 -22.16
N VAL A 56 -13.81 3.11 -21.73
CA VAL A 56 -13.12 3.56 -20.52
C VAL A 56 -11.85 4.34 -20.90
N ALA A 57 -11.75 5.55 -20.36
CA ALA A 57 -10.54 6.37 -20.47
C ALA A 57 -10.09 6.81 -19.08
N VAL A 58 -8.78 6.91 -18.88
CA VAL A 58 -8.20 7.42 -17.64
C VAL A 58 -8.04 8.93 -17.74
N ILE A 59 -8.62 9.65 -16.77
CA ILE A 59 -8.54 11.11 -16.71
C ILE A 59 -7.63 11.61 -15.60
N SER A 60 -7.30 10.76 -14.62
CA SER A 60 -6.36 11.09 -13.56
C SER A 60 -5.62 9.85 -13.09
N VAL A 61 -4.38 10.01 -12.72
CA VAL A 61 -3.49 8.94 -12.22
C VAL A 61 -3.03 9.23 -10.81
N PRO A 62 -2.63 8.22 -10.03
CA PRO A 62 -2.01 8.42 -8.72
C PRO A 62 -0.80 9.35 -8.85
N SER A 63 -0.69 10.32 -7.96
CA SER A 63 0.44 11.25 -7.92
C SER A 63 1.41 10.86 -6.82
N ALA A 64 2.66 10.69 -7.21
CA ALA A 64 3.74 10.40 -6.29
C ALA A 64 5.03 11.03 -6.78
N ARG A 65 5.76 11.67 -5.89
CA ARG A 65 7.05 12.28 -6.24
C ARG A 65 8.00 11.26 -6.87
N GLY A 66 8.35 11.49 -8.14
CA GLY A 66 9.31 10.67 -8.88
C GLY A 66 8.77 9.35 -9.41
N THR A 67 7.46 9.12 -9.32
CA THR A 67 6.82 7.91 -9.87
C THR A 67 5.72 8.32 -10.83
N THR A 68 5.84 7.88 -12.08
CA THR A 68 4.82 8.09 -13.11
C THR A 68 3.97 6.82 -13.25
N PHE A 69 2.66 6.99 -13.30
CA PHE A 69 1.71 5.92 -13.54
C PHE A 69 1.17 6.04 -14.97
N GLY A 70 0.96 4.91 -15.62
CA GLY A 70 0.51 4.86 -17.01
C GLY A 70 -0.38 3.64 -17.30
N VAL A 71 -0.55 3.35 -18.59
CA VAL A 71 -1.39 2.23 -19.07
C VAL A 71 -0.93 0.88 -18.51
N SER A 72 0.38 0.66 -18.45
CA SER A 72 0.94 -0.59 -17.89
C SER A 72 0.49 -0.86 -16.46
N ASP A 73 0.44 0.19 -15.64
CA ASP A 73 0.04 0.07 -14.23
C ASP A 73 -1.46 -0.24 -14.09
N ILE A 74 -2.27 0.26 -15.04
CA ILE A 74 -3.71 -0.04 -15.07
C ILE A 74 -3.94 -1.49 -15.49
N ARG A 75 -3.20 -1.99 -16.47
CA ARG A 75 -3.28 -3.40 -16.88
C ARG A 75 -2.83 -4.34 -15.76
N GLU A 76 -1.76 -4.00 -15.06
CA GLU A 76 -1.34 -4.73 -13.86
C GLU A 76 -2.41 -4.68 -12.77
N LEU A 77 -3.06 -3.53 -12.57
CA LEU A 77 -4.17 -3.39 -11.65
C LEU A 77 -5.35 -4.29 -12.02
N ILE A 78 -5.72 -4.36 -13.31
CA ILE A 78 -6.80 -5.26 -13.80
C ILE A 78 -6.47 -6.71 -13.47
N THR A 79 -5.26 -7.16 -13.78
CA THR A 79 -4.82 -8.53 -13.46
C THR A 79 -4.92 -8.81 -11.96
N LEU A 80 -4.49 -7.88 -11.11
CA LEU A 80 -4.61 -8.01 -9.66
C LEU A 80 -6.08 -8.03 -9.17
N LEU A 81 -6.97 -7.29 -9.84
CA LEU A 81 -8.39 -7.28 -9.52
C LEU A 81 -9.06 -8.62 -9.88
N ASP A 82 -8.64 -9.26 -10.94
CA ASP A 82 -9.12 -10.59 -11.33
C ASP A 82 -8.66 -11.67 -10.33
N ASP A 83 -7.40 -11.62 -9.90
CA ASP A 83 -6.84 -12.52 -8.89
C ASP A 83 -7.49 -12.32 -7.51
N ASP A 84 -7.76 -11.06 -7.11
CA ASP A 84 -8.39 -10.71 -5.84
C ASP A 84 -9.90 -11.05 -5.79
N ALA A 85 -10.52 -11.42 -6.91
CA ALA A 85 -11.89 -11.92 -6.92
C ALA A 85 -12.06 -13.19 -6.06
N ALA A 86 -10.97 -13.92 -5.84
CA ALA A 86 -10.92 -15.12 -5.00
C ALA A 86 -10.58 -14.82 -3.52
N HIS A 87 -10.14 -13.60 -3.20
CA HIS A 87 -9.65 -13.23 -1.87
C HIS A 87 -10.24 -11.88 -1.46
N ASP A 88 -10.87 -11.82 -0.30
CA ASP A 88 -11.44 -10.61 0.31
C ASP A 88 -10.33 -9.63 0.79
N THR A 89 -9.47 -9.22 -0.15
CA THR A 89 -8.40 -8.26 0.14
C THR A 89 -8.90 -6.82 -0.04
N PRO A 90 -8.68 -5.95 0.94
CA PRO A 90 -9.28 -4.60 0.95
C PRO A 90 -8.76 -3.67 -0.15
N LEU A 91 -7.60 -3.93 -0.76
CA LEU A 91 -7.03 -3.16 -1.88
C LEU A 91 -5.97 -3.96 -2.63
N PRO A 92 -5.96 -3.93 -3.96
CA PRO A 92 -4.93 -4.58 -4.77
C PRO A 92 -3.56 -3.97 -4.47
N LYS A 93 -2.55 -4.83 -4.33
CA LYS A 93 -1.19 -4.44 -3.98
C LYS A 93 -0.37 -4.06 -5.21
N LEU A 94 -0.74 -2.99 -5.90
CA LEU A 94 0.05 -2.49 -7.02
C LEU A 94 1.50 -2.19 -6.55
N PRO A 95 2.54 -2.83 -7.11
CA PRO A 95 3.93 -2.73 -6.63
C PRO A 95 4.45 -1.31 -6.52
N LYS A 96 4.16 -0.46 -7.50
CA LYS A 96 4.55 0.96 -7.47
C LYS A 96 3.91 1.71 -6.31
N LEU A 97 2.63 1.47 -6.01
CA LEU A 97 1.95 2.07 -4.86
C LEU A 97 2.50 1.54 -3.55
N HIS A 98 2.78 0.23 -3.47
CA HIS A 98 3.40 -0.35 -2.28
C HIS A 98 4.74 0.34 -1.97
N THR A 99 5.61 0.47 -2.96
CA THR A 99 6.90 1.16 -2.81
C THR A 99 6.74 2.61 -2.37
N LEU A 100 5.75 3.31 -2.91
CA LEU A 100 5.43 4.67 -2.54
C LEU A 100 5.00 4.77 -1.07
N PHE A 101 4.04 3.95 -0.66
CA PHE A 101 3.55 3.94 0.72
C PHE A 101 4.63 3.51 1.70
N ALA A 102 5.45 2.51 1.34
CA ALA A 102 6.60 2.09 2.12
C ALA A 102 7.56 3.27 2.35
N SER A 103 7.89 4.02 1.30
CA SER A 103 8.76 5.19 1.38
C SER A 103 8.12 6.31 2.23
N LYS A 104 6.83 6.58 2.06
CA LYS A 104 6.10 7.59 2.85
C LYS A 104 6.06 7.21 4.34
N ALA A 105 5.76 5.94 4.63
CA ALA A 105 5.72 5.43 6.00
C ALA A 105 7.09 5.49 6.68
N CYS A 106 8.16 5.08 5.99
CA CYS A 106 9.51 5.17 6.54
C CYS A 106 9.97 6.60 6.80
N ARG A 107 9.60 7.56 5.95
CA ARG A 107 9.92 8.98 6.17
C ARG A 107 9.11 9.60 7.31
N ALA A 108 7.89 9.13 7.55
CA ALA A 108 7.05 9.57 8.66
C ALA A 108 7.43 8.92 9.99
N ALA A 109 8.20 7.83 9.96
CA ALA A 109 8.68 7.16 11.15
C ALA A 109 9.84 7.94 11.80
N VAL A 110 10.15 7.58 13.04
CA VAL A 110 11.31 8.13 13.75
C VAL A 110 12.59 7.67 13.06
N MET A 111 13.39 8.64 12.65
CA MET A 111 14.65 8.39 11.95
C MET A 111 15.77 8.03 12.93
N ILE A 112 16.75 7.24 12.46
CA ILE A 112 17.97 6.94 13.20
C ILE A 112 18.66 8.27 13.64
N GLY A 113 19.11 8.32 14.91
CA GLY A 113 19.75 9.50 15.48
C GLY A 113 18.78 10.55 16.04
N THR A 114 17.47 10.38 15.89
CA THR A 114 16.48 11.27 16.53
C THR A 114 16.50 11.07 18.05
N PRO A 115 16.78 12.10 18.87
CA PRO A 115 16.68 11.98 20.31
C PRO A 115 15.22 11.75 20.74
N LEU A 116 15.01 10.78 21.59
CA LEU A 116 13.70 10.43 22.10
C LEU A 116 13.61 10.65 23.62
N ILE A 117 12.61 11.36 24.06
CA ILE A 117 12.24 11.47 25.47
C ILE A 117 11.47 10.19 25.88
N LYS A 118 11.50 9.86 27.18
CA LYS A 118 10.90 8.64 27.71
C LYS A 118 9.43 8.45 27.31
N THR A 119 8.64 9.52 27.38
CA THR A 119 7.22 9.49 26.99
C THR A 119 7.05 9.06 25.52
N LYS A 120 7.91 9.56 24.62
CA LYS A 120 7.87 9.21 23.20
C LYS A 120 8.30 7.77 22.96
N MET A 121 9.29 7.28 23.73
CA MET A 121 9.72 5.88 23.67
C MET A 121 8.57 4.95 24.05
N THR A 122 7.86 5.24 25.16
CA THR A 122 6.70 4.46 25.62
C THR A 122 5.60 4.44 24.56
N GLN A 123 5.23 5.62 24.00
CA GLN A 123 4.24 5.69 22.94
C GLN A 123 4.61 4.86 21.70
N LEU A 124 5.89 4.82 21.33
CA LEU A 124 6.35 4.02 20.18
C LEU A 124 6.20 2.52 20.47
N LEU A 125 6.53 2.07 21.68
CA LEU A 125 6.35 0.69 22.10
C LEU A 125 4.86 0.30 22.14
N ASP A 126 4.01 1.17 22.67
CA ASP A 126 2.56 0.96 22.69
C ASP A 126 2.00 0.83 21.27
N HIS A 127 2.43 1.71 20.33
CA HIS A 127 2.03 1.61 18.93
C HIS A 127 2.55 0.34 18.26
N LEU A 128 3.78 -0.08 18.55
CA LEU A 128 4.31 -1.35 18.02
C LEU A 128 3.52 -2.55 18.53
N ALA A 129 3.11 -2.53 19.79
CA ALA A 129 2.30 -3.59 20.40
C ALA A 129 0.92 -3.76 19.75
N THR A 130 0.37 -2.69 19.14
CA THR A 130 -0.91 -2.75 18.43
C THR A 130 -0.81 -3.31 17.01
N LEU A 131 0.40 -3.49 16.48
CA LEU A 131 0.60 -3.99 15.12
C LEU A 131 0.56 -5.52 15.09
N LEU A 132 -0.09 -6.08 14.07
CA LEU A 132 -0.11 -7.52 13.84
C LEU A 132 1.28 -8.09 13.52
N GLN A 133 2.12 -7.30 12.85
CA GLN A 133 3.48 -7.69 12.44
C GLN A 133 4.45 -6.53 12.66
N PRO A 134 4.92 -6.29 13.90
CA PRO A 134 5.83 -5.20 14.22
C PRO A 134 7.29 -5.47 13.83
N TRP A 135 7.61 -6.65 13.32
CA TRP A 135 8.97 -7.18 13.17
C TRP A 135 9.79 -6.55 12.05
N ASN A 136 9.10 -6.08 11.01
CA ASN A 136 9.73 -5.50 9.83
C ASN A 136 9.10 -4.17 9.46
N CYS A 137 9.91 -3.25 8.94
CA CYS A 137 9.39 -2.05 8.28
C CYS A 137 8.78 -2.43 6.91
N PRO A 138 8.02 -1.54 6.26
CA PRO A 138 7.43 -1.80 4.95
C PRO A 138 8.44 -2.15 3.85
N HIS A 139 9.72 -1.80 4.00
CA HIS A 139 10.81 -2.21 3.11
C HIS A 139 11.45 -3.55 3.48
N GLY A 140 10.89 -4.31 4.43
CA GLY A 140 11.40 -5.61 4.87
C GLY A 140 12.59 -5.57 5.83
N ARG A 141 13.03 -4.40 6.29
CA ARG A 141 14.13 -4.28 7.26
C ARG A 141 13.62 -4.60 8.66
N PRO A 142 14.35 -5.37 9.47
CA PRO A 142 13.94 -5.70 10.83
C PRO A 142 13.86 -4.44 11.71
N THR A 143 12.76 -4.30 12.45
CA THR A 143 12.53 -3.20 13.41
C THR A 143 12.89 -3.59 14.82
N THR A 144 12.89 -4.89 15.10
CA THR A 144 13.19 -5.46 16.43
C THR A 144 14.09 -6.68 16.27
N ARG A 145 14.91 -6.95 17.28
CA ARG A 145 15.69 -8.17 17.37
C ARG A 145 15.51 -8.78 18.76
N HIS A 146 15.27 -10.08 18.79
CA HIS A 146 15.31 -10.84 20.02
C HIS A 146 16.76 -10.92 20.52
N LEU A 147 17.02 -10.46 21.74
CA LEU A 147 18.35 -10.45 22.34
C LEU A 147 18.51 -11.61 23.31
N ALA A 148 17.53 -11.84 24.19
CA ALA A 148 17.58 -12.86 25.19
C ALA A 148 16.17 -13.17 25.73
N HIS A 149 16.00 -14.38 26.23
CA HIS A 149 14.81 -14.78 26.97
C HIS A 149 15.05 -14.58 28.46
N VAL A 150 14.39 -13.59 29.04
CA VAL A 150 14.61 -13.14 30.42
C VAL A 150 14.50 -14.28 31.45
N PRO A 151 13.48 -15.16 31.43
CA PRO A 151 13.42 -16.31 32.36
C PRO A 151 14.65 -17.20 32.30
N SER A 152 15.23 -17.42 31.12
CA SER A 152 16.44 -18.25 30.99
C SER A 152 17.68 -17.60 31.60
N LEU A 153 17.74 -16.25 31.61
CA LEU A 153 18.84 -15.51 32.25
C LEU A 153 18.80 -15.66 33.79
N PHE A 154 17.61 -15.65 34.38
CA PHE A 154 17.45 -15.85 35.81
C PHE A 154 17.72 -17.31 36.23
N ALA A 155 17.37 -18.28 35.37
CA ALA A 155 17.65 -19.67 35.63
C ALA A 155 19.19 -20.00 35.69
N LEU A 156 20.01 -19.24 34.96
CA LEU A 156 21.47 -19.37 34.95
C LEU A 156 22.12 -18.74 36.19
N GLN A 157 21.42 -17.91 36.95
CA GLN A 157 21.94 -17.24 38.15
C GLN A 157 21.57 -17.96 39.45
N SER A 158 20.85 -19.08 39.38
CA SER A 158 20.56 -19.88 40.58
C SER A 158 21.86 -20.59 40.97
N PRO A 159 22.47 -20.32 42.13
CA PRO A 159 23.64 -21.02 42.58
C PRO A 159 23.26 -22.47 42.77
N THR A 160 23.99 -23.36 42.13
CA THR A 160 24.00 -24.79 42.46
C THR A 160 24.46 -24.93 43.91
N ALA A 161 23.51 -25.29 44.78
CA ALA A 161 23.80 -25.66 46.16
C ALA A 161 24.55 -26.99 46.23
#